data_12ae2ac391353566f3fd295fd67a048b
#
_entry.id   12ae2ac391353566f3fd295fd67a048b
#
_cell.length_a   1.000
_cell.length_b   1.000
_cell.length_c   1.000
_cell.angle_alpha   90.00
_cell.angle_beta   90.00
_cell.angle_gamma   90.00
#
_symmetry.space_group_name_H-M   'P 1'
#
loop_
_entity.id
_entity.type
_entity.pdbx_description
1 polymer ?
#
loop_
_entity_poly.entity_id
_entity_poly.type
_entity_poly.pdbx_seq_one_letter_code
_entity_poly.pdbx_strand_id
1 'polypeptide(L)'
;ARAVDEGWPLEGARKILMEVLSGEVEPAVDWGQVTDSAAGQGVRAATHEGRLPPVVVPAKPGNHARSLGSVQMGEDARDKFITGAEEGVLVRACVMNDKESVRRAREGGMYGKSLRTLAGEWLQLCGENTAKLSDADVASRAISVRASGQTTSDFTSLLSNVANKSLLMGFEEAPETWQLVTRRGQLPDFKTSERINMSGFTGLSEVAEDGEITYGKFADRKETIKLVQYAKKYRMSRQLIINDDLGGLTQVPRMMGRAANRKIGDVFYAVLNGTGPTLTQDSIALWDTSTHKNYVAAATAPNVTTIGTATAAMAKQTDPNSGAVLNIRPRYLVVPIALESTARVLMASQYDPAGSAGTLTPNPYNGRFEVVTDARLDGQTYGTYAWYLFADPNVFDTFEVAFLNGVAEPYLRENRAWDEQGIEYLVGIDFGVSALDFRAVHKYRGN
;
A
#
# COMPACT_ATOMS: atom_id res chain seq x y z
N ALA A 1 12.31 -22.35 17.92
CA ALA A 1 13.01 -23.37 17.13
C ALA A 1 14.52 -23.07 17.04
N ARG A 2 14.95 -21.81 16.83
CA ARG A 2 16.40 -21.43 16.81
C ARG A 2 17.10 -21.57 18.16
N ALA A 3 16.41 -21.32 19.27
CA ALA A 3 17.00 -21.41 20.62
C ALA A 3 17.38 -22.83 21.06
N VAL A 4 16.83 -23.85 20.42
CA VAL A 4 17.13 -25.26 20.71
C VAL A 4 18.41 -25.74 20.03
N ASP A 5 18.76 -25.17 18.87
CA ASP A 5 19.96 -25.51 18.12
C ASP A 5 21.23 -24.89 18.69
N GLU A 6 21.11 -23.83 19.52
CA GLU A 6 22.26 -23.11 20.12
C GLU A 6 22.61 -23.54 21.55
N GLY A 7 22.01 -24.59 22.09
CA GLY A 7 22.42 -25.20 23.36
C GLY A 7 22.08 -24.40 24.63
N TRP A 8 21.09 -23.52 24.58
CA TRP A 8 20.62 -22.78 25.75
C TRP A 8 19.81 -23.67 26.70
N PRO A 9 20.00 -23.57 28.02
CA PRO A 9 19.22 -24.38 28.96
C PRO A 9 17.74 -23.96 28.90
N LEU A 10 16.88 -24.93 28.62
CA LEU A 10 15.43 -24.79 28.43
C LEU A 10 14.69 -24.04 29.56
N GLU A 11 15.21 -24.08 30.77
CA GLU A 11 14.63 -23.35 31.92
C GLU A 11 14.79 -21.83 31.83
N GLY A 12 15.93 -21.34 31.33
CA GLY A 12 16.18 -19.91 31.18
C GLY A 12 15.29 -19.27 30.12
N ALA A 13 15.13 -19.96 28.99
CA ALA A 13 14.24 -19.49 27.90
C ALA A 13 12.76 -19.47 28.31
N ARG A 14 12.33 -20.44 29.13
CA ARG A 14 10.95 -20.52 29.62
C ARG A 14 10.62 -19.42 30.63
N LYS A 15 11.59 -19.03 31.46
CA LYS A 15 11.42 -17.96 32.45
C LYS A 15 11.26 -16.60 31.76
N ILE A 16 12.11 -16.29 30.79
CA ILE A 16 12.05 -15.04 30.01
C ILE A 16 10.73 -14.96 29.21
N LEU A 17 10.28 -16.07 28.63
CA LEU A 17 9.01 -16.10 27.88
C LEU A 17 7.78 -15.88 28.78
N MET A 18 7.82 -16.35 30.01
CA MET A 18 6.74 -16.13 30.98
C MET A 18 6.74 -14.70 31.52
N GLU A 19 7.90 -14.08 31.73
CA GLU A 19 8.02 -12.67 32.14
C GLU A 19 7.57 -11.69 31.04
N VAL A 20 7.86 -11.99 29.77
CA VAL A 20 7.39 -11.19 28.61
C VAL A 20 5.88 -11.33 28.40
N LEU A 21 5.31 -12.51 28.65
CA LEU A 21 3.87 -12.77 28.52
C LEU A 21 3.04 -12.21 29.69
N SER A 22 3.66 -12.00 30.86
CA SER A 22 3.00 -11.39 32.04
C SER A 22 2.95 -9.85 31.98
N GLY A 23 3.63 -9.23 31.04
CA GLY A 23 3.62 -7.77 30.85
C GLY A 23 4.41 -6.99 31.93
N GLU A 24 5.22 -7.66 32.75
CA GLU A 24 5.98 -7.03 33.83
C GLU A 24 7.36 -6.49 33.42
N VAL A 25 7.81 -6.74 32.18
CA VAL A 25 9.11 -6.25 31.66
C VAL A 25 8.95 -5.71 30.24
N GLU A 26 9.25 -4.45 30.03
CA GLU A 26 9.48 -3.92 28.68
C GLU A 26 10.71 -4.60 28.06
N PRO A 27 10.72 -4.93 26.74
CA PRO A 27 11.79 -5.65 26.08
C PRO A 27 13.00 -4.75 25.78
N ALA A 28 13.69 -4.26 26.81
CA ALA A 28 15.01 -3.67 26.70
C ALA A 28 16.04 -4.70 27.16
N VAL A 29 16.25 -5.76 26.38
CA VAL A 29 17.36 -6.66 26.58
C VAL A 29 18.59 -6.00 25.98
N ASP A 30 19.48 -5.50 26.82
CA ASP A 30 20.82 -5.05 26.43
C ASP A 30 21.67 -6.28 26.02
N TRP A 31 21.73 -6.54 24.73
CA TRP A 31 22.50 -7.64 24.14
C TRP A 31 24.02 -7.48 24.30
N GLY A 32 24.51 -6.31 24.76
CA GLY A 32 25.93 -6.05 24.98
C GLY A 32 26.52 -6.85 26.14
N GLN A 33 25.71 -7.18 27.16
CA GLN A 33 26.25 -7.91 28.35
C GLN A 33 26.27 -9.44 28.18
N VAL A 34 25.53 -9.98 27.21
CA VAL A 34 25.45 -11.45 27.01
C VAL A 34 26.66 -11.98 26.22
N THR A 35 27.33 -11.14 25.44
CA THR A 35 28.51 -11.56 24.66
C THR A 35 29.81 -11.61 25.43
N ASP A 36 29.95 -10.81 26.51
CA ASP A 36 31.20 -10.78 27.28
C ASP A 36 31.34 -11.96 28.26
N SER A 37 30.27 -12.58 28.71
CA SER A 37 30.36 -13.73 29.61
C SER A 37 30.67 -15.07 28.91
N ALA A 38 30.36 -15.19 27.63
CA ALA A 38 30.61 -16.40 26.83
C ALA A 38 32.06 -16.45 26.25
N ALA A 39 32.67 -15.29 26.02
CA ALA A 39 34.05 -15.21 25.49
C ALA A 39 35.15 -15.46 26.54
N GLY A 40 34.83 -15.36 27.84
CA GLY A 40 35.81 -15.46 28.91
C GLY A 40 36.19 -16.88 29.35
N GLN A 41 35.46 -17.89 28.96
CA GLN A 41 35.71 -19.28 29.41
C GLN A 41 36.35 -20.24 28.38
N GLY A 42 36.53 -19.80 27.13
CA GLY A 42 37.08 -20.64 26.05
C GLY A 42 38.58 -20.61 25.85
N VAL A 43 39.37 -19.79 26.58
CA VAL A 43 40.79 -19.55 26.26
C VAL A 43 41.75 -20.07 27.34
N ARG A 44 41.33 -20.94 28.24
CA ARG A 44 42.22 -21.50 29.30
C ARG A 44 42.70 -22.93 29.14
N ALA A 45 42.63 -23.50 27.98
CA ALA A 45 43.10 -24.88 27.78
C ALA A 45 43.95 -25.04 26.51
N ALA A 46 45.06 -24.33 26.38
CA ALA A 46 46.19 -24.71 25.51
C ALA A 46 47.40 -23.77 25.77
N THR A 47 48.09 -23.94 26.90
CA THR A 47 49.48 -23.47 27.02
C THR A 47 50.35 -24.65 27.22
N HIS A 48 50.92 -25.17 26.14
CA HIS A 48 52.10 -26.02 26.16
C HIS A 48 53.30 -25.14 25.93
N GLU A 49 54.33 -25.38 26.75
CA GLU A 49 55.60 -24.65 26.91
C GLU A 49 56.31 -24.37 25.58
N GLY A 50 56.64 -23.12 25.33
CA GLY A 50 57.56 -22.68 24.29
C GLY A 50 58.09 -21.29 24.60
N ARG A 51 59.34 -21.24 25.06
CA ARG A 51 60.14 -20.07 25.43
C ARG A 51 60.18 -19.05 24.28
N LEU A 52 59.56 -17.90 24.46
CA LEU A 52 59.65 -16.77 23.53
C LEU A 52 60.86 -15.88 23.90
N PRO A 53 61.57 -15.28 22.91
CA PRO A 53 62.68 -14.38 23.14
C PRO A 53 62.22 -13.05 23.77
N PRO A 54 63.09 -12.27 24.43
CA PRO A 54 62.73 -11.06 25.15
C PRO A 54 62.22 -10.01 24.20
N VAL A 55 61.00 -9.50 24.47
CA VAL A 55 60.40 -8.39 23.77
C VAL A 55 61.13 -7.11 24.19
N VAL A 56 61.78 -6.48 23.22
CA VAL A 56 62.33 -5.12 23.36
C VAL A 56 61.14 -4.16 23.44
N VAL A 57 60.90 -3.57 24.61
CA VAL A 57 59.91 -2.54 24.83
C VAL A 57 60.46 -1.23 24.26
N PRO A 58 59.90 -0.67 23.18
CA PRO A 58 60.27 0.65 22.71
C PRO A 58 59.81 1.71 23.75
N ALA A 59 60.66 2.71 23.99
CA ALA A 59 60.41 3.82 24.89
C ALA A 59 59.08 4.54 24.55
N LYS A 60 58.33 4.94 25.59
CA LYS A 60 57.09 5.75 25.48
C LYS A 60 57.27 6.91 24.51
N PRO A 61 56.52 7.03 23.43
CA PRO A 61 56.37 8.29 22.71
C PRO A 61 55.51 9.22 23.57
N GLY A 62 55.91 10.48 23.60
CA GLY A 62 55.25 11.52 24.36
C GLY A 62 53.78 11.70 23.99
N ASN A 63 53.04 12.18 24.94
CA ASN A 63 51.62 12.52 25.01
C ASN A 63 51.13 13.35 23.79
N HIS A 64 50.83 12.72 22.66
CA HIS A 64 50.01 13.27 21.60
C HIS A 64 49.09 12.14 21.05
N ALA A 65 48.48 11.36 21.91
CA ALA A 65 47.30 10.64 21.53
C ALA A 65 46.16 11.67 21.38
N ARG A 66 46.06 12.27 20.20
CA ARG A 66 44.77 12.77 19.74
C ARG A 66 43.83 11.56 19.86
N SER A 67 42.91 11.61 20.82
CA SER A 67 41.77 10.72 20.81
C SER A 67 41.18 10.85 19.40
N LEU A 68 41.21 9.79 18.63
CA LEU A 68 40.31 9.63 17.51
C LEU A 68 38.94 9.65 18.17
N GLY A 69 38.34 10.86 18.24
CA GLY A 69 36.96 11.03 18.64
C GLY A 69 36.20 10.03 17.82
N SER A 70 35.32 9.31 18.46
CA SER A 70 34.29 8.54 17.76
C SER A 70 33.83 9.41 16.61
N VAL A 71 33.98 8.93 15.37
CA VAL A 71 33.37 9.55 14.19
C VAL A 71 31.90 9.34 14.42
N GLN A 72 31.25 10.26 15.16
CA GLN A 72 29.83 10.49 15.00
C GLN A 72 29.73 10.93 13.54
N MET A 73 29.09 10.14 12.72
CA MET A 73 28.59 10.59 11.43
C MET A 73 27.59 11.70 11.74
N GLY A 74 28.10 12.91 11.95
CA GLY A 74 27.31 14.11 12.09
C GLY A 74 26.66 14.34 10.72
N GLU A 75 25.37 14.53 10.70
CA GLU A 75 24.69 15.07 9.53
C GLU A 75 25.47 16.29 9.03
N ASP A 76 25.81 16.27 7.73
CA ASP A 76 26.49 17.41 7.10
C ASP A 76 25.59 18.65 7.24
N ALA A 77 26.16 19.84 7.36
CA ALA A 77 25.42 21.10 7.43
C ALA A 77 24.42 21.27 6.27
N ARG A 78 24.74 20.67 5.14
CA ARG A 78 23.88 20.62 3.95
C ARG A 78 22.63 19.74 4.15
N ASP A 79 22.79 18.56 4.74
CA ASP A 79 21.68 17.66 5.01
C ASP A 79 20.71 18.26 6.03
N LYS A 80 21.25 18.92 7.07
CA LYS A 80 20.45 19.67 8.04
C LYS A 80 19.69 20.83 7.40
N PHE A 81 20.34 21.54 6.46
CA PHE A 81 19.70 22.61 5.71
C PHE A 81 18.55 22.06 4.85
N ILE A 82 18.78 20.98 4.08
CA ILE A 82 17.75 20.36 3.21
C ILE A 82 16.57 19.92 4.03
N THR A 83 16.78 19.17 5.12
CA THR A 83 15.70 18.68 6.00
C THR A 83 14.91 19.83 6.63
N GLY A 84 15.59 20.83 7.14
CA GLY A 84 14.93 22.00 7.73
C GLY A 84 14.18 22.86 6.69
N ALA A 85 14.75 23.04 5.50
CA ALA A 85 14.12 23.78 4.41
C ALA A 85 12.90 23.04 3.87
N GLU A 86 12.95 21.71 3.77
CA GLU A 86 11.83 20.87 3.38
C GLU A 86 10.66 21.03 4.35
N GLU A 87 10.89 20.91 5.65
CA GLU A 87 9.86 21.17 6.68
C GLU A 87 9.32 22.59 6.61
N GLY A 88 10.19 23.59 6.44
CA GLY A 88 9.80 25.00 6.30
C GLY A 88 8.86 25.24 5.11
N VAL A 89 9.14 24.65 3.98
CA VAL A 89 8.32 24.75 2.75
C VAL A 89 6.98 24.02 2.94
N LEU A 90 6.98 22.81 3.50
CA LEU A 90 5.76 22.02 3.73
C LEU A 90 4.81 22.69 4.71
N VAL A 91 5.34 23.28 5.79
CA VAL A 91 4.56 24.05 6.75
C VAL A 91 3.98 25.31 6.10
N ARG A 92 4.77 26.05 5.32
CA ARG A 92 4.32 27.25 4.61
C ARG A 92 3.27 26.94 3.54
N ALA A 93 3.38 25.80 2.87
CA ALA A 93 2.39 25.30 1.91
C ALA A 93 1.13 24.70 2.56
N CYS A 94 1.04 24.69 3.86
CA CYS A 94 -0.05 24.08 4.63
C CYS A 94 -0.24 22.59 4.35
N VAL A 95 0.82 21.88 3.93
CA VAL A 95 0.83 20.44 3.74
C VAL A 95 1.02 19.73 5.08
N MET A 96 1.89 20.28 5.95
CA MET A 96 2.09 19.81 7.33
C MET A 96 1.73 20.91 8.32
N ASN A 97 0.74 20.67 9.16
CA ASN A 97 0.23 21.65 10.13
C ASN A 97 0.33 21.16 11.59
N ASP A 98 1.02 20.07 11.85
CA ASP A 98 1.23 19.57 13.19
C ASP A 98 2.14 20.52 13.99
N LYS A 99 1.86 20.66 15.28
CA LYS A 99 2.59 21.59 16.17
C LYS A 99 4.09 21.32 16.22
N GLU A 100 4.46 20.08 16.04
CA GLU A 100 5.86 19.65 16.10
C GLU A 100 6.64 20.04 14.85
N SER A 101 6.09 19.85 13.65
CA SER A 101 6.71 20.30 12.40
C SER A 101 6.84 21.83 12.34
N VAL A 102 5.82 22.56 12.80
CA VAL A 102 5.88 24.03 12.90
C VAL A 102 6.98 24.46 13.89
N ARG A 103 7.13 23.76 15.02
CA ARG A 103 8.19 24.05 16.00
C ARG A 103 9.57 23.80 15.40
N ARG A 104 9.80 22.64 14.77
CA ARG A 104 11.08 22.30 14.13
C ARG A 104 11.45 23.29 13.03
N ALA A 105 10.51 23.67 12.17
CA ALA A 105 10.72 24.68 11.14
C ALA A 105 11.12 26.06 11.72
N ARG A 106 10.54 26.45 12.87
CA ARG A 106 10.91 27.69 13.59
C ARG A 106 12.28 27.61 14.24
N GLU A 107 12.57 26.51 14.94
CA GLU A 107 13.85 26.27 15.63
C GLU A 107 15.00 26.19 14.59
N GLY A 108 14.76 25.58 13.43
CA GLY A 108 15.70 25.54 12.31
C GLY A 108 15.84 26.86 11.55
N GLY A 109 15.08 27.90 11.90
CA GLY A 109 15.13 29.20 11.24
C GLY A 109 14.65 29.21 9.78
N MET A 110 13.92 28.15 9.36
CA MET A 110 13.42 28.00 7.97
C MET A 110 11.96 28.38 7.79
N TYR A 111 11.27 28.66 8.90
CA TYR A 111 9.86 29.06 8.88
C TYR A 111 9.63 30.36 8.12
N GLY A 112 8.73 30.35 7.15
CA GLY A 112 8.34 31.52 6.37
C GLY A 112 9.31 32.00 5.28
N LYS A 113 10.46 31.35 5.09
CA LYS A 113 11.40 31.68 4.02
C LYS A 113 10.81 31.38 2.64
N SER A 114 11.08 32.27 1.67
CA SER A 114 10.71 32.06 0.27
C SER A 114 11.61 31.02 -0.40
N LEU A 115 11.12 30.33 -1.46
CA LEU A 115 11.91 29.41 -2.24
C LEU A 115 13.20 30.07 -2.79
N ARG A 116 13.09 31.33 -3.18
CA ARG A 116 14.23 32.16 -3.64
C ARG A 116 15.27 32.34 -2.54
N THR A 117 14.83 32.66 -1.32
CA THR A 117 15.74 32.83 -0.16
C THR A 117 16.46 31.52 0.14
N LEU A 118 15.72 30.41 0.15
CA LEU A 118 16.29 29.06 0.35
C LEU A 118 17.27 28.69 -0.75
N ALA A 119 16.97 29.00 -2.01
CA ALA A 119 17.90 28.81 -3.14
C ALA A 119 19.21 29.61 -2.98
N GLY A 120 19.10 30.87 -2.51
CA GLY A 120 20.27 31.70 -2.26
C GLY A 120 21.13 31.19 -1.09
N GLU A 121 20.53 30.79 0.02
CA GLU A 121 21.23 30.20 1.16
C GLU A 121 21.88 28.86 0.78
N TRP A 122 21.22 28.04 -0.04
CA TRP A 122 21.80 26.81 -0.56
C TRP A 122 23.06 27.06 -1.38
N LEU A 123 23.04 28.02 -2.31
CA LEU A 123 24.21 28.40 -3.11
C LEU A 123 25.37 28.90 -2.24
N GLN A 124 25.09 29.68 -1.18
CA GLN A 124 26.12 30.13 -0.22
C GLN A 124 26.72 28.93 0.53
N LEU A 125 25.94 27.94 0.93
CA LEU A 125 26.44 26.69 1.54
C LEU A 125 27.30 25.87 0.56
N CYS A 126 27.02 25.99 -0.75
CA CYS A 126 27.83 25.37 -1.80
C CYS A 126 29.12 26.20 -2.12
N GLY A 127 29.31 27.36 -1.47
CA GLY A 127 30.48 28.22 -1.65
C GLY A 127 30.35 29.24 -2.80
N GLU A 128 29.16 29.39 -3.37
CA GLU A 128 28.92 30.38 -4.43
C GLU A 128 28.54 31.77 -3.85
N ASN A 129 29.09 32.81 -4.44
CA ASN A 129 28.76 34.17 -4.03
C ASN A 129 27.49 34.66 -4.77
N THR A 130 26.42 34.82 -4.03
CA THR A 130 25.10 35.22 -4.52
C THR A 130 24.90 36.74 -4.60
N ALA A 131 25.82 37.55 -4.05
CA ALA A 131 25.64 39.01 -3.87
C ALA A 131 25.48 39.80 -5.20
N LYS A 132 25.92 39.25 -6.32
CA LYS A 132 25.85 39.87 -7.64
C LYS A 132 24.92 39.19 -8.64
N LEU A 133 24.20 38.17 -8.18
CA LEU A 133 23.32 37.36 -9.03
C LEU A 133 21.92 37.95 -9.07
N SER A 134 21.30 37.94 -10.25
CA SER A 134 19.89 38.23 -10.39
C SER A 134 19.07 37.07 -9.83
N ASP A 135 17.81 37.33 -9.47
CA ASP A 135 16.88 36.30 -8.98
C ASP A 135 16.75 35.11 -9.96
N ALA A 136 16.79 35.39 -11.26
CA ALA A 136 16.76 34.40 -12.32
C ALA A 136 18.03 33.54 -12.34
N ASP A 137 19.18 34.16 -12.09
CA ASP A 137 20.46 33.43 -12.01
C ASP A 137 20.55 32.57 -10.75
N VAL A 138 20.08 33.07 -9.61
CA VAL A 138 20.01 32.30 -8.36
C VAL A 138 19.15 31.06 -8.56
N ALA A 139 17.95 31.18 -9.11
CA ALA A 139 17.07 30.06 -9.37
C ALA A 139 17.68 29.05 -10.37
N SER A 140 18.27 29.54 -11.48
CA SER A 140 18.90 28.69 -12.48
C SER A 140 20.11 27.93 -11.93
N ARG A 141 20.95 28.60 -11.14
CA ARG A 141 22.14 28.01 -10.52
C ARG A 141 21.77 27.02 -9.43
N ALA A 142 20.79 27.33 -8.58
CA ALA A 142 20.32 26.42 -7.54
C ALA A 142 19.80 25.09 -8.12
N ILE A 143 19.19 25.13 -9.31
CA ILE A 143 18.76 23.92 -10.03
C ILE A 143 19.95 23.19 -10.66
N SER A 144 20.97 23.93 -11.17
CA SER A 144 22.08 23.37 -11.95
C SER A 144 23.27 22.93 -11.10
N VAL A 145 23.52 23.58 -9.95
CA VAL A 145 24.66 23.27 -9.08
C VAL A 145 24.44 21.95 -8.41
N ARG A 146 25.31 20.99 -8.73
CA ARG A 146 25.49 19.77 -7.96
C ARG A 146 26.53 20.03 -6.88
N ALA A 147 26.24 19.66 -5.65
CA ALA A 147 27.25 19.66 -4.62
C ALA A 147 28.47 18.84 -5.10
N SER A 148 29.66 19.41 -5.05
CA SER A 148 30.91 18.71 -5.43
C SER A 148 31.19 17.60 -4.44
N GLY A 149 30.91 16.38 -4.83
CA GLY A 149 30.97 15.17 -4.02
C GLY A 149 29.71 14.34 -4.21
N GLN A 150 29.80 13.03 -4.08
CA GLN A 150 28.70 12.08 -4.28
C GLN A 150 27.58 12.18 -3.20
N THR A 151 27.14 13.40 -2.88
CA THR A 151 26.04 13.63 -1.91
C THR A 151 24.73 13.78 -2.65
N THR A 152 23.72 13.08 -2.16
CA THR A 152 22.32 13.12 -2.67
C THR A 152 21.58 14.40 -2.28
N SER A 153 22.25 15.35 -1.62
CA SER A 153 21.69 16.59 -1.06
C SER A 153 21.79 17.76 -2.03
N ASP A 154 20.99 17.74 -3.07
CA ASP A 154 20.87 18.87 -4.01
C ASP A 154 19.59 19.67 -3.71
N PHE A 155 19.55 20.97 -4.08
CA PHE A 155 18.34 21.78 -3.95
C PHE A 155 17.14 21.19 -4.72
N THR A 156 17.40 20.47 -5.80
CA THR A 156 16.38 19.73 -6.53
C THR A 156 15.82 18.56 -5.74
N SER A 157 16.62 17.88 -4.93
CA SER A 157 16.13 16.80 -4.06
C SER A 157 15.16 17.34 -3.00
N LEU A 158 15.40 18.54 -2.47
CA LEU A 158 14.45 19.24 -1.59
C LEU A 158 13.10 19.43 -2.28
N LEU A 159 13.11 19.97 -3.52
CA LEU A 159 11.87 20.18 -4.28
C LEU A 159 11.17 18.85 -4.60
N SER A 160 11.93 17.82 -4.94
CA SER A 160 11.42 16.46 -5.17
C SER A 160 10.79 15.86 -3.93
N ASN A 161 11.42 16.02 -2.76
CA ASN A 161 10.89 15.51 -1.50
C ASN A 161 9.58 16.21 -1.10
N VAL A 162 9.52 17.54 -1.26
CA VAL A 162 8.29 18.31 -1.02
C VAL A 162 7.17 17.87 -1.98
N ALA A 163 7.50 17.68 -3.26
CA ALA A 163 6.54 17.21 -4.25
C ALA A 163 6.07 15.77 -3.94
N ASN A 164 6.98 14.88 -3.54
CA ASN A 164 6.65 13.50 -3.19
C ASN A 164 5.76 13.42 -1.94
N LYS A 165 6.05 14.17 -0.88
CA LYS A 165 5.18 14.22 0.31
C LYS A 165 3.80 14.76 -0.02
N SER A 166 3.72 15.78 -0.88
CA SER A 166 2.44 16.32 -1.37
C SER A 166 1.67 15.31 -2.23
N LEU A 167 2.37 14.51 -3.04
CA LEU A 167 1.80 13.42 -3.84
C LEU A 167 1.17 12.35 -2.96
N LEU A 168 1.92 11.86 -1.96
CA LEU A 168 1.45 10.82 -1.03
C LEU A 168 0.25 11.30 -0.23
N MET A 169 0.31 12.53 0.29
CA MET A 169 -0.84 13.13 0.97
C MET A 169 -2.09 13.17 0.07
N GLY A 170 -1.93 13.55 -1.20
CA GLY A 170 -3.03 13.54 -2.16
C GLY A 170 -3.57 12.13 -2.44
N PHE A 171 -2.71 11.12 -2.44
CA PHE A 171 -3.10 9.73 -2.62
C PHE A 171 -3.93 9.21 -1.44
N GLU A 172 -3.57 9.56 -0.22
CA GLU A 172 -4.28 9.14 1.01
C GLU A 172 -5.61 9.88 1.23
N GLU A 173 -5.73 11.13 0.76
CA GLU A 173 -6.94 11.95 0.96
C GLU A 173 -8.22 11.43 0.31
N ALA A 174 -8.12 10.59 -0.70
CA ALA A 174 -9.25 10.08 -1.44
C ALA A 174 -9.52 8.61 -1.07
N PRO A 175 -10.34 8.32 -0.05
CA PRO A 175 -10.71 6.94 0.24
C PRO A 175 -11.47 6.38 -0.96
N GLU A 176 -11.02 5.24 -1.45
CA GLU A 176 -11.62 4.55 -2.59
C GLU A 176 -12.38 3.30 -2.13
N THR A 177 -13.53 3.09 -2.72
CA THR A 177 -14.47 2.03 -2.34
C THR A 177 -14.03 0.63 -2.76
N TRP A 178 -13.16 0.51 -3.79
CA TRP A 178 -12.64 -0.76 -4.28
C TRP A 178 -11.91 -1.58 -3.19
N GLN A 179 -11.30 -0.91 -2.22
CA GLN A 179 -10.52 -1.56 -1.15
C GLN A 179 -11.37 -2.46 -0.25
N LEU A 180 -12.67 -2.20 -0.15
CA LEU A 180 -13.59 -2.98 0.67
C LEU A 180 -13.94 -4.33 0.05
N VAL A 181 -13.92 -4.42 -1.28
CA VAL A 181 -14.41 -5.57 -2.05
C VAL A 181 -13.32 -6.33 -2.81
N THR A 182 -12.06 -5.91 -2.67
CA THR A 182 -10.92 -6.55 -3.32
C THR A 182 -9.85 -6.97 -2.32
N ARG A 183 -9.08 -7.99 -2.68
CA ARG A 183 -7.87 -8.37 -1.97
C ARG A 183 -6.67 -7.64 -2.54
N ARG A 184 -5.75 -7.19 -1.68
CA ARG A 184 -4.46 -6.67 -2.11
C ARG A 184 -3.48 -7.81 -2.31
N GLY A 185 -2.81 -7.83 -3.47
CA GLY A 185 -1.77 -8.76 -3.81
C GLY A 185 -0.45 -8.09 -4.17
N GLN A 186 0.57 -8.90 -4.38
CA GLN A 186 1.87 -8.44 -4.84
C GLN A 186 2.38 -9.28 -6.00
N LEU A 187 3.09 -8.64 -6.91
CA LEU A 187 3.77 -9.27 -8.03
C LEU A 187 5.21 -8.74 -8.14
N PRO A 188 6.19 -9.59 -8.41
CA PRO A 188 7.59 -9.16 -8.49
C PRO A 188 7.94 -8.51 -9.83
N ASP A 189 7.16 -8.77 -10.89
CA ASP A 189 7.46 -8.33 -12.25
C ASP A 189 6.19 -8.03 -13.07
N PHE A 190 6.38 -7.54 -14.31
CA PHE A 190 5.31 -7.22 -15.26
C PHE A 190 4.90 -8.41 -16.16
N LYS A 191 5.43 -9.61 -15.92
CA LYS A 191 4.99 -10.79 -16.63
C LYS A 191 3.62 -11.23 -16.15
N THR A 192 2.92 -11.97 -16.99
CA THR A 192 1.67 -12.60 -16.59
C THR A 192 1.97 -13.67 -15.53
N SER A 193 1.39 -13.50 -14.36
CA SER A 193 1.53 -14.42 -13.23
C SER A 193 0.27 -15.23 -13.08
N GLU A 194 0.41 -16.50 -12.78
CA GLU A 194 -0.70 -17.40 -12.54
C GLU A 194 -1.05 -17.38 -11.04
N ARG A 195 -2.33 -17.21 -10.73
CA ARG A 195 -2.90 -17.39 -9.40
C ARG A 195 -3.60 -18.73 -9.36
N ILE A 196 -3.05 -19.64 -8.56
CA ILE A 196 -3.61 -20.98 -8.41
C ILE A 196 -4.59 -20.98 -7.25
N ASN A 197 -5.84 -21.29 -7.53
CA ASN A 197 -6.86 -21.53 -6.53
C ASN A 197 -7.06 -23.05 -6.42
N MET A 198 -6.67 -23.61 -5.27
CA MET A 198 -6.89 -25.02 -4.99
C MET A 198 -8.38 -25.23 -4.68
N SER A 199 -9.02 -26.15 -5.41
CA SER A 199 -10.36 -26.59 -5.08
C SER A 199 -10.35 -27.40 -3.77
N GLY A 200 -11.50 -27.48 -3.12
CA GLY A 200 -11.65 -28.30 -1.92
C GLY A 200 -11.29 -29.78 -2.17
N PHE A 201 -10.83 -30.42 -1.12
CA PHE A 201 -10.61 -31.88 -1.14
C PHE A 201 -11.93 -32.59 -1.43
N THR A 202 -11.89 -33.66 -2.24
CA THR A 202 -13.08 -34.53 -2.42
C THR A 202 -13.56 -35.02 -1.07
N GLY A 203 -14.87 -34.91 -0.84
CA GLY A 203 -15.47 -35.32 0.44
C GLY A 203 -15.06 -36.71 0.90
N LEU A 204 -15.08 -36.94 2.20
CA LEU A 204 -14.82 -38.26 2.76
C LEU A 204 -15.93 -39.19 2.32
N SER A 205 -15.58 -40.37 1.80
CA SER A 205 -16.52 -41.43 1.47
C SER A 205 -16.71 -42.32 2.71
N GLU A 206 -17.91 -42.83 2.90
CA GLU A 206 -18.16 -43.87 3.88
C GLU A 206 -17.39 -45.13 3.50
N VAL A 207 -16.62 -45.66 4.42
CA VAL A 207 -15.84 -46.89 4.22
C VAL A 207 -16.56 -48.01 4.98
N ALA A 208 -17.01 -49.02 4.25
CA ALA A 208 -17.60 -50.23 4.89
C ALA A 208 -16.51 -51.02 5.63
N GLU A 209 -16.94 -51.88 6.57
CA GLU A 209 -16.04 -52.83 7.24
C GLU A 209 -15.31 -53.66 6.17
N ASP A 210 -13.97 -53.62 6.13
CA ASP A 210 -13.11 -54.18 5.09
C ASP A 210 -13.11 -53.41 3.71
N GLY A 211 -13.67 -52.21 3.65
CA GLY A 211 -13.67 -51.40 2.43
C GLY A 211 -12.32 -50.73 2.09
N GLU A 212 -12.01 -50.61 0.82
CA GLU A 212 -10.81 -49.90 0.35
C GLU A 212 -10.94 -48.39 0.52
N ILE A 213 -9.94 -47.75 1.11
CA ILE A 213 -9.84 -46.30 1.23
C ILE A 213 -9.32 -45.72 -0.07
N THR A 214 -10.14 -44.91 -0.74
CA THR A 214 -9.78 -44.25 -2.01
C THR A 214 -9.00 -42.94 -1.80
N TYR A 215 -8.03 -42.67 -2.69
CA TYR A 215 -7.28 -41.42 -2.67
C TYR A 215 -8.16 -40.26 -3.09
N GLY A 216 -8.15 -39.19 -2.30
CA GLY A 216 -8.76 -37.91 -2.67
C GLY A 216 -7.95 -37.19 -3.76
N LYS A 217 -8.63 -36.45 -4.62
CA LYS A 217 -8.01 -35.66 -5.70
C LYS A 217 -8.18 -34.17 -5.41
N PHE A 218 -7.16 -33.39 -5.71
CA PHE A 218 -7.24 -31.93 -5.80
C PHE A 218 -7.31 -31.57 -7.29
N ALA A 219 -8.07 -30.54 -7.61
CA ALA A 219 -8.01 -29.93 -8.92
C ALA A 219 -7.54 -28.48 -8.77
N ASP A 220 -6.55 -28.11 -9.56
CA ASP A 220 -6.01 -26.76 -9.58
C ASP A 220 -6.78 -25.94 -10.61
N ARG A 221 -7.20 -24.75 -10.21
CA ARG A 221 -7.72 -23.74 -11.11
C ARG A 221 -6.76 -22.58 -11.12
N LYS A 222 -6.54 -22.03 -12.31
CA LYS A 222 -5.61 -20.94 -12.46
C LYS A 222 -6.27 -19.77 -13.17
N GLU A 223 -6.04 -18.60 -12.62
CA GLU A 223 -6.34 -17.32 -13.26
C GLU A 223 -5.07 -16.54 -13.46
N THR A 224 -5.11 -15.58 -14.38
CA THR A 224 -3.94 -14.79 -14.72
C THR A 224 -4.11 -13.35 -14.27
N ILE A 225 -3.01 -12.78 -13.75
CA ILE A 225 -2.93 -11.36 -13.40
C ILE A 225 -1.64 -10.78 -13.97
N LYS A 226 -1.71 -9.54 -14.42
CA LYS A 226 -0.57 -8.82 -15.01
C LYS A 226 -0.55 -7.38 -14.52
N LEU A 227 0.66 -6.89 -14.19
CA LEU A 227 0.87 -5.48 -13.87
C LEU A 227 0.89 -4.62 -15.13
N VAL A 228 0.36 -3.40 -14.99
CA VAL A 228 0.39 -2.35 -16.00
C VAL A 228 0.90 -1.08 -15.34
N GLN A 229 1.80 -0.37 -16.01
CA GLN A 229 2.30 0.91 -15.56
C GLN A 229 1.38 2.03 -16.02
N TYR A 230 0.97 2.89 -15.08
CA TYR A 230 0.22 4.12 -15.35
C TYR A 230 1.08 5.30 -14.92
N ALA A 231 1.41 6.20 -15.84
CA ALA A 231 2.28 7.32 -15.53
C ALA A 231 1.89 8.59 -16.28
N LYS A 232 2.16 9.73 -15.67
CA LYS A 232 2.08 11.07 -16.30
C LYS A 232 3.26 11.93 -15.88
N LYS A 233 3.68 12.82 -16.78
CA LYS A 233 4.71 13.83 -16.52
C LYS A 233 4.08 15.19 -16.26
N TYR A 234 4.72 15.97 -15.40
CA TYR A 234 4.50 17.40 -15.30
C TYR A 234 5.85 18.11 -15.16
N ARG A 235 5.86 19.39 -15.50
CA ARG A 235 7.09 20.17 -15.52
C ARG A 235 6.99 21.37 -14.60
N MET A 236 8.05 21.60 -13.84
CA MET A 236 8.25 22.81 -13.05
C MET A 236 9.29 23.69 -13.73
N SER A 237 8.92 24.92 -14.06
CA SER A 237 9.84 25.89 -14.62
C SER A 237 10.61 26.63 -13.51
N ARG A 238 11.77 27.23 -13.87
CA ARG A 238 12.50 28.11 -12.95
C ARG A 238 11.67 29.31 -12.46
N GLN A 239 10.67 29.74 -13.26
CA GLN A 239 9.77 30.83 -12.88
C GLN A 239 8.99 30.54 -11.60
N LEU A 240 8.67 29.26 -11.31
CA LEU A 240 8.04 28.84 -10.08
C LEU A 240 8.87 29.21 -8.84
N ILE A 241 10.21 29.04 -8.93
CA ILE A 241 11.12 29.40 -7.83
C ILE A 241 11.23 30.91 -7.69
N ILE A 242 11.32 31.63 -8.82
CA ILE A 242 11.43 33.09 -8.83
C ILE A 242 10.17 33.75 -8.29
N ASN A 243 8.99 33.23 -8.69
CA ASN A 243 7.70 33.74 -8.27
C ASN A 243 7.25 33.23 -6.90
N ASP A 244 8.04 32.32 -6.30
CA ASP A 244 7.71 31.67 -5.01
C ASP A 244 6.32 31.00 -5.02
N ASP A 245 5.99 30.34 -6.15
CA ASP A 245 4.70 29.67 -6.34
C ASP A 245 4.68 28.30 -5.67
N LEU A 246 4.31 28.27 -4.40
CA LEU A 246 4.15 27.03 -3.65
C LEU A 246 2.96 26.20 -4.15
N GLY A 247 1.97 26.84 -4.76
CA GLY A 247 0.82 26.15 -5.33
C GLY A 247 1.23 25.18 -6.45
N GLY A 248 2.10 25.65 -7.35
CA GLY A 248 2.66 24.82 -8.40
C GLY A 248 3.50 23.65 -7.89
N LEU A 249 4.21 23.86 -6.77
CA LEU A 249 5.07 22.84 -6.16
C LEU A 249 4.28 21.76 -5.41
N THR A 250 3.18 22.11 -4.76
CA THR A 250 2.47 21.19 -3.83
C THR A 250 1.11 20.75 -4.34
N GLN A 251 0.31 21.65 -4.94
CA GLN A 251 -1.04 21.31 -5.38
C GLN A 251 -1.05 20.39 -6.60
N VAL A 252 -0.12 20.58 -7.55
CA VAL A 252 -0.06 19.72 -8.74
C VAL A 252 0.27 18.26 -8.38
N PRO A 253 1.33 17.95 -7.60
CA PRO A 253 1.57 16.59 -7.14
C PRO A 253 0.40 16.01 -6.32
N ARG A 254 -0.21 16.79 -5.44
CA ARG A 254 -1.36 16.37 -4.66
C ARG A 254 -2.56 15.98 -5.54
N MET A 255 -2.85 16.76 -6.59
CA MET A 255 -3.88 16.42 -7.58
C MET A 255 -3.52 15.13 -8.35
N MET A 256 -2.24 14.93 -8.68
CA MET A 256 -1.76 13.71 -9.34
C MET A 256 -1.86 12.48 -8.42
N GLY A 257 -1.60 12.64 -7.12
CA GLY A 257 -1.81 11.59 -6.11
C GLY A 257 -3.27 11.13 -6.05
N ARG A 258 -4.20 12.07 -5.98
CA ARG A 258 -5.64 11.77 -6.05
C ARG A 258 -6.01 11.07 -7.36
N ALA A 259 -5.45 11.51 -8.49
CA ALA A 259 -5.71 10.90 -9.78
C ALA A 259 -5.14 9.47 -9.88
N ALA A 260 -4.01 9.19 -9.23
CA ALA A 260 -3.44 7.84 -9.16
C ALA A 260 -4.36 6.89 -8.40
N ASN A 261 -4.87 7.30 -7.24
CA ASN A 261 -5.80 6.48 -6.46
C ASN A 261 -7.12 6.24 -7.22
N ARG A 262 -7.70 7.29 -7.83
CA ARG A 262 -8.89 7.16 -8.68
C ARG A 262 -8.68 6.19 -9.83
N LYS A 263 -7.48 6.18 -10.43
CA LYS A 263 -7.18 5.29 -11.55
C LYS A 263 -7.29 3.81 -11.18
N ILE A 264 -6.93 3.44 -9.96
CA ILE A 264 -7.10 2.06 -9.47
C ILE A 264 -8.59 1.71 -9.44
N GLY A 265 -9.42 2.58 -8.86
CA GLY A 265 -10.88 2.41 -8.84
C GLY A 265 -11.47 2.35 -10.25
N ASP A 266 -11.04 3.22 -11.16
CA ASP A 266 -11.53 3.24 -12.55
C ASP A 266 -11.28 1.90 -13.25
N VAL A 267 -10.10 1.31 -13.07
CA VAL A 267 -9.75 0.01 -13.66
C VAL A 267 -10.57 -1.12 -13.01
N PHE A 268 -10.71 -1.10 -11.68
CA PHE A 268 -11.51 -2.11 -10.97
C PHE A 268 -12.98 -2.09 -11.40
N TYR A 269 -13.61 -0.92 -11.39
CA TYR A 269 -15.02 -0.81 -11.79
C TYR A 269 -15.24 -1.09 -13.29
N ALA A 270 -14.21 -0.86 -14.12
CA ALA A 270 -14.26 -1.27 -15.53
C ALA A 270 -14.30 -2.81 -15.70
N VAL A 271 -13.65 -3.56 -14.81
CA VAL A 271 -13.71 -5.04 -14.80
C VAL A 271 -15.13 -5.54 -14.47
N LEU A 272 -15.89 -4.80 -13.65
CA LEU A 272 -17.28 -5.17 -13.31
C LEU A 272 -18.28 -4.88 -14.43
N ASN A 273 -17.91 -4.02 -15.39
CA ASN A 273 -18.79 -3.58 -16.47
C ASN A 273 -19.08 -4.71 -17.48
N GLY A 274 -20.19 -4.61 -18.16
CA GLY A 274 -20.59 -5.55 -19.22
C GLY A 274 -20.74 -6.99 -18.70
N THR A 275 -20.17 -7.93 -19.45
CA THR A 275 -20.08 -9.35 -19.08
C THR A 275 -18.89 -9.66 -18.20
N GLY A 276 -18.07 -8.65 -17.90
CA GLY A 276 -16.79 -8.84 -17.21
C GLY A 276 -15.72 -9.50 -18.10
N PRO A 277 -14.53 -9.76 -17.57
CA PRO A 277 -13.47 -10.47 -18.29
C PRO A 277 -13.85 -11.96 -18.50
N THR A 278 -13.28 -12.56 -19.52
CA THR A 278 -13.33 -14.02 -19.70
C THR A 278 -12.33 -14.65 -18.73
N LEU A 279 -12.80 -15.60 -17.92
CA LEU A 279 -11.95 -16.32 -16.97
C LEU A 279 -11.13 -17.38 -17.72
N THR A 280 -9.87 -17.54 -17.31
CA THR A 280 -8.95 -18.50 -17.95
C THR A 280 -9.30 -19.94 -17.60
N GLN A 281 -9.87 -20.16 -16.42
CA GLN A 281 -10.19 -21.47 -15.87
C GLN A 281 -11.24 -22.26 -16.69
N ASP A 282 -12.18 -21.58 -17.34
CA ASP A 282 -13.30 -22.20 -18.05
C ASP A 282 -13.64 -21.52 -19.39
N SER A 283 -12.94 -20.44 -19.74
CA SER A 283 -13.15 -19.65 -20.95
C SER A 283 -14.55 -19.02 -21.03
N ILE A 284 -15.21 -18.79 -19.89
CA ILE A 284 -16.53 -18.18 -19.77
C ILE A 284 -16.39 -16.76 -19.20
N ALA A 285 -17.26 -15.86 -19.61
CA ALA A 285 -17.31 -14.50 -19.07
C ALA A 285 -17.61 -14.54 -17.56
N LEU A 286 -17.03 -13.61 -16.79
CA LEU A 286 -17.23 -13.52 -15.33
C LEU A 286 -18.71 -13.54 -14.96
N TRP A 287 -19.56 -12.77 -15.68
CA TRP A 287 -20.99 -12.70 -15.45
C TRP A 287 -21.74 -13.62 -16.43
N ASP A 288 -22.20 -14.76 -15.93
CA ASP A 288 -22.93 -15.74 -16.73
C ASP A 288 -24.15 -16.27 -15.98
N THR A 289 -25.25 -16.45 -16.71
CA THR A 289 -26.52 -16.90 -16.16
C THR A 289 -26.63 -18.43 -16.06
N SER A 290 -25.90 -19.15 -16.91
CA SER A 290 -26.08 -20.59 -17.12
C SER A 290 -25.06 -21.41 -16.32
N THR A 291 -23.78 -21.13 -16.48
CA THR A 291 -22.68 -21.90 -15.89
C THR A 291 -22.31 -21.35 -14.52
N HIS A 292 -21.96 -20.05 -14.46
CA HIS A 292 -21.59 -19.40 -13.19
C HIS A 292 -22.78 -19.14 -12.29
N LYS A 293 -23.97 -18.93 -12.87
CA LYS A 293 -25.23 -18.64 -12.14
C LYS A 293 -25.10 -17.47 -11.17
N ASN A 294 -24.22 -16.54 -11.49
CA ASN A 294 -23.89 -15.35 -10.70
C ASN A 294 -24.39 -14.06 -11.32
N TYR A 295 -25.22 -14.16 -12.37
CA TYR A 295 -25.78 -13.02 -13.08
C TYR A 295 -27.27 -13.18 -13.32
N VAL A 296 -28.03 -12.11 -13.08
CA VAL A 296 -29.46 -12.02 -13.41
C VAL A 296 -29.65 -10.86 -14.37
N ALA A 297 -30.19 -11.19 -15.57
CA ALA A 297 -30.42 -10.20 -16.63
C ALA A 297 -31.66 -9.34 -16.41
N ALA A 298 -32.50 -9.66 -15.40
CA ALA A 298 -33.69 -8.89 -15.09
C ALA A 298 -33.35 -7.51 -14.59
N ALA A 299 -33.99 -6.48 -15.15
CA ALA A 299 -33.83 -5.10 -14.75
C ALA A 299 -34.65 -4.82 -13.48
N THR A 300 -34.06 -5.09 -12.30
CA THR A 300 -34.77 -4.97 -11.03
C THR A 300 -33.87 -4.31 -9.97
N ALA A 301 -34.40 -3.27 -9.33
CA ALA A 301 -33.73 -2.63 -8.20
C ALA A 301 -33.61 -3.59 -7.00
N PRO A 302 -32.65 -3.36 -6.07
CA PRO A 302 -32.51 -4.18 -4.88
C PRO A 302 -33.77 -4.09 -4.01
N ASN A 303 -34.32 -5.24 -3.69
CA ASN A 303 -35.44 -5.42 -2.78
C ASN A 303 -35.29 -6.72 -1.99
N VAL A 304 -36.14 -6.99 -1.02
CA VAL A 304 -36.08 -8.19 -0.18
C VAL A 304 -36.04 -9.48 -1.00
N THR A 305 -36.85 -9.57 -2.05
CA THR A 305 -36.93 -10.78 -2.90
C THR A 305 -35.67 -10.96 -3.76
N THR A 306 -35.20 -9.89 -4.43
CA THR A 306 -34.04 -9.98 -5.32
C THR A 306 -32.76 -10.24 -4.53
N ILE A 307 -32.59 -9.62 -3.35
CA ILE A 307 -31.47 -9.91 -2.45
C ILE A 307 -31.55 -11.36 -1.93
N GLY A 308 -32.74 -11.83 -1.62
CA GLY A 308 -32.96 -13.24 -1.23
C GLY A 308 -32.53 -14.22 -2.30
N THR A 309 -32.93 -13.97 -3.55
CA THR A 309 -32.55 -14.80 -4.70
C THR A 309 -31.03 -14.78 -4.93
N ALA A 310 -30.40 -13.60 -4.91
CA ALA A 310 -28.95 -13.48 -5.08
C ALA A 310 -28.17 -14.16 -3.96
N THR A 311 -28.59 -13.96 -2.69
CA THR A 311 -27.97 -14.62 -1.54
C THR A 311 -28.09 -16.14 -1.62
N ALA A 312 -29.26 -16.65 -2.06
CA ALA A 312 -29.45 -18.08 -2.25
C ALA A 312 -28.59 -18.64 -3.40
N ALA A 313 -28.44 -17.89 -4.48
CA ALA A 313 -27.56 -18.26 -5.60
C ALA A 313 -26.10 -18.36 -5.15
N MET A 314 -25.60 -17.37 -4.41
CA MET A 314 -24.24 -17.42 -3.84
C MET A 314 -24.05 -18.58 -2.85
N ALA A 315 -25.02 -18.81 -1.97
CA ALA A 315 -24.94 -19.89 -1.00
C ALA A 315 -24.94 -21.30 -1.65
N LYS A 316 -25.62 -21.45 -2.79
CA LYS A 316 -25.70 -22.69 -3.56
C LYS A 316 -24.49 -22.94 -4.48
N GLN A 317 -23.53 -22.01 -4.55
CA GLN A 317 -22.32 -22.23 -5.31
C GLN A 317 -21.58 -23.47 -4.80
N THR A 318 -21.10 -24.27 -5.72
CA THR A 318 -20.44 -25.54 -5.44
C THR A 318 -18.96 -25.48 -5.77
N ASP A 319 -18.19 -26.27 -5.05
CA ASP A 319 -16.81 -26.52 -5.44
C ASP A 319 -16.80 -27.44 -6.67
N PRO A 320 -16.07 -27.04 -7.72
CA PRO A 320 -16.12 -27.75 -9.01
C PRO A 320 -15.53 -29.16 -8.97
N ASN A 321 -14.65 -29.44 -8.03
CA ASN A 321 -14.02 -30.74 -7.91
C ASN A 321 -14.82 -31.70 -7.00
N SER A 322 -15.19 -31.22 -5.82
CA SER A 322 -15.91 -32.02 -4.84
C SER A 322 -17.42 -31.99 -4.99
N GLY A 323 -17.97 -30.99 -5.74
CA GLY A 323 -19.40 -30.76 -5.78
C GLY A 323 -20.01 -30.27 -4.47
N ALA A 324 -19.17 -30.04 -3.45
CA ALA A 324 -19.60 -29.59 -2.14
C ALA A 324 -20.18 -28.17 -2.20
N VAL A 325 -21.30 -27.95 -1.52
CA VAL A 325 -21.90 -26.62 -1.41
C VAL A 325 -21.05 -25.74 -0.51
N LEU A 326 -20.65 -24.58 -1.01
CA LEU A 326 -19.72 -23.67 -0.31
C LEU A 326 -20.41 -22.78 0.71
N ASN A 327 -21.74 -22.63 0.65
CA ASN A 327 -22.53 -21.79 1.56
C ASN A 327 -21.98 -20.37 1.73
N ILE A 328 -21.55 -19.76 0.62
CA ILE A 328 -20.99 -18.41 0.57
C ILE A 328 -22.04 -17.38 0.96
N ARG A 329 -21.71 -16.50 1.89
CA ARG A 329 -22.61 -15.44 2.35
C ARG A 329 -22.10 -14.08 1.92
N PRO A 330 -22.95 -13.23 1.29
CA PRO A 330 -22.58 -11.87 0.96
C PRO A 330 -22.42 -11.01 2.23
N ARG A 331 -21.49 -10.06 2.15
CA ARG A 331 -21.22 -9.06 3.18
C ARG A 331 -21.48 -7.65 2.68
N TYR A 332 -21.11 -7.34 1.43
CA TYR A 332 -21.23 -6.02 0.85
C TYR A 332 -22.32 -5.99 -0.21
N LEU A 333 -23.11 -4.91 -0.19
CA LEU A 333 -24.06 -4.54 -1.23
C LEU A 333 -23.51 -3.33 -1.97
N VAL A 334 -22.99 -3.55 -3.18
CA VAL A 334 -22.40 -2.49 -4.02
C VAL A 334 -23.43 -1.98 -5.00
N VAL A 335 -23.70 -0.70 -4.94
CA VAL A 335 -24.77 -0.05 -5.73
C VAL A 335 -24.29 1.23 -6.39
N PRO A 336 -24.85 1.61 -7.56
CA PRO A 336 -24.66 2.94 -8.12
C PRO A 336 -25.29 4.02 -7.23
N ILE A 337 -24.87 5.27 -7.37
CA ILE A 337 -25.40 6.39 -6.58
C ILE A 337 -26.91 6.55 -6.76
N ALA A 338 -27.41 6.31 -7.96
CA ALA A 338 -28.86 6.38 -8.24
C ALA A 338 -29.71 5.44 -7.36
N LEU A 339 -29.13 4.31 -6.91
CA LEU A 339 -29.82 3.34 -6.05
C LEU A 339 -29.41 3.44 -4.57
N GLU A 340 -28.55 4.39 -4.21
CA GLU A 340 -28.06 4.53 -2.83
C GLU A 340 -29.20 4.68 -1.81
N SER A 341 -30.13 5.59 -2.08
CA SER A 341 -31.27 5.84 -1.17
C SER A 341 -32.12 4.60 -0.98
N THR A 342 -32.40 3.86 -2.06
CA THR A 342 -33.16 2.62 -2.02
C THR A 342 -32.45 1.54 -1.19
N ALA A 343 -31.14 1.36 -1.42
CA ALA A 343 -30.35 0.39 -0.69
C ALA A 343 -30.24 0.74 0.79
N ARG A 344 -30.02 2.00 1.15
CA ARG A 344 -29.94 2.45 2.55
C ARG A 344 -31.28 2.31 3.28
N VAL A 345 -32.39 2.68 2.64
CA VAL A 345 -33.75 2.48 3.20
C VAL A 345 -33.99 0.98 3.43
N LEU A 346 -33.64 0.13 2.48
CA LEU A 346 -33.80 -1.32 2.61
C LEU A 346 -33.00 -1.88 3.78
N MET A 347 -31.76 -1.41 3.98
CA MET A 347 -30.92 -1.88 5.10
C MET A 347 -31.31 -1.29 6.46
N ALA A 348 -31.95 -0.11 6.50
CA ALA A 348 -32.38 0.53 7.73
C ALA A 348 -33.79 0.14 8.17
N SER A 349 -34.65 -0.31 7.22
CA SER A 349 -36.04 -0.58 7.48
C SER A 349 -36.25 -1.93 8.19
N GLN A 350 -37.07 -1.92 9.26
CA GLN A 350 -37.50 -3.15 9.96
C GLN A 350 -38.54 -3.96 9.15
N TYR A 351 -39.26 -3.28 8.26
CA TYR A 351 -40.28 -3.87 7.42
C TYR A 351 -39.89 -3.71 5.94
N ASP A 352 -40.39 -4.59 5.09
CA ASP A 352 -40.15 -4.51 3.65
C ASP A 352 -40.70 -3.20 3.08
N PRO A 353 -39.84 -2.28 2.58
CA PRO A 353 -40.32 -1.01 2.03
C PRO A 353 -41.10 -1.16 0.72
N ALA A 354 -40.98 -2.31 0.04
CA ALA A 354 -41.74 -2.65 -1.16
C ALA A 354 -43.06 -3.42 -0.88
N GLY A 355 -43.33 -3.72 0.41
CA GLY A 355 -44.55 -4.41 0.81
C GLY A 355 -45.83 -3.64 0.49
N SER A 356 -46.92 -4.38 0.19
CA SER A 356 -48.23 -3.75 -0.06
C SER A 356 -48.68 -2.94 1.15
N ALA A 357 -49.34 -1.81 0.90
CA ALA A 357 -49.89 -0.95 1.93
C ALA A 357 -50.85 -1.78 2.83
N GLY A 358 -50.53 -1.84 4.12
CA GLY A 358 -51.30 -2.58 5.12
C GLY A 358 -50.73 -3.93 5.54
N THR A 359 -49.67 -4.43 4.91
CA THR A 359 -49.01 -5.68 5.34
C THR A 359 -47.58 -5.38 5.84
N LEU A 360 -47.41 -5.45 7.15
CA LEU A 360 -46.09 -5.25 7.79
C LEU A 360 -45.27 -6.56 7.71
N THR A 361 -44.66 -6.84 6.54
CA THR A 361 -43.76 -7.97 6.39
C THR A 361 -42.37 -7.64 6.96
N PRO A 362 -41.84 -8.39 7.91
CA PRO A 362 -40.52 -8.13 8.45
C PRO A 362 -39.45 -8.21 7.36
N ASN A 363 -38.47 -7.31 7.41
CA ASN A 363 -37.32 -7.34 6.53
C ASN A 363 -36.18 -8.17 7.15
N PRO A 364 -35.84 -9.34 6.58
CA PRO A 364 -34.80 -10.21 7.12
C PRO A 364 -33.36 -9.69 6.87
N TYR A 365 -33.23 -8.62 6.07
CA TYR A 365 -31.94 -8.06 5.65
C TYR A 365 -31.61 -6.74 6.36
N ASN A 366 -32.40 -6.31 7.34
CA ASN A 366 -32.11 -5.11 8.13
C ASN A 366 -30.71 -5.20 8.75
N GLY A 367 -29.83 -4.22 8.46
CA GLY A 367 -28.46 -4.13 8.98
C GLY A 367 -27.51 -5.28 8.61
N ARG A 368 -27.89 -6.15 7.65
CA ARG A 368 -27.14 -7.36 7.34
C ARG A 368 -25.94 -7.11 6.39
N PHE A 369 -26.08 -6.14 5.48
CA PHE A 369 -25.06 -5.84 4.48
C PHE A 369 -24.53 -4.43 4.66
N GLU A 370 -23.25 -4.27 4.42
CA GLU A 370 -22.61 -2.96 4.31
C GLU A 370 -22.85 -2.41 2.90
N VAL A 371 -23.49 -1.23 2.82
CA VAL A 371 -23.81 -0.60 1.55
C VAL A 371 -22.61 0.22 1.08
N VAL A 372 -22.06 -0.16 -0.06
CA VAL A 372 -20.97 0.54 -0.75
C VAL A 372 -21.53 1.20 -2.00
N THR A 373 -21.31 2.51 -2.12
CA THR A 373 -21.81 3.29 -3.26
C THR A 373 -20.66 3.85 -4.07
N ASP A 374 -20.73 3.75 -5.41
CA ASP A 374 -19.75 4.35 -6.29
C ASP A 374 -20.39 4.91 -7.56
N ALA A 375 -20.01 6.14 -7.93
CA ALA A 375 -20.54 6.84 -9.11
C ALA A 375 -20.11 6.19 -10.44
N ARG A 376 -19.02 5.42 -10.44
CA ARG A 376 -18.53 4.74 -11.66
C ARG A 376 -19.48 3.62 -12.13
N LEU A 377 -20.39 3.19 -11.26
CA LEU A 377 -21.41 2.21 -11.61
C LEU A 377 -22.60 2.83 -12.35
N ASP A 378 -22.79 4.15 -12.24
CA ASP A 378 -23.83 4.86 -13.01
C ASP A 378 -23.41 4.93 -14.49
N GLY A 379 -24.33 4.62 -15.39
CA GLY A 379 -24.09 4.73 -16.84
C GLY A 379 -23.26 3.60 -17.46
N GLN A 380 -23.14 2.46 -16.82
CA GLN A 380 -22.49 1.29 -17.42
C GLN A 380 -23.29 0.72 -18.61
N THR A 381 -22.59 0.14 -19.59
CA THR A 381 -23.16 -0.29 -20.88
C THR A 381 -24.23 -1.39 -20.77
N TYR A 382 -24.24 -2.18 -19.70
CA TYR A 382 -25.20 -3.25 -19.45
C TYR A 382 -26.04 -2.98 -18.19
N GLY A 383 -26.95 -2.05 -18.28
CA GLY A 383 -27.84 -1.65 -17.21
C GLY A 383 -27.34 -0.43 -16.47
N THR A 384 -28.07 0.64 -16.58
CA THR A 384 -27.75 1.95 -15.98
C THR A 384 -27.65 1.88 -14.45
N TYR A 385 -28.18 0.80 -13.83
CA TYR A 385 -28.31 0.66 -12.39
C TYR A 385 -27.93 -0.75 -11.92
N ALA A 386 -26.88 -1.35 -12.51
CA ALA A 386 -26.41 -2.65 -12.09
C ALA A 386 -25.94 -2.61 -10.63
N TRP A 387 -26.36 -3.59 -9.83
CA TRP A 387 -25.95 -3.72 -8.46
C TRP A 387 -25.37 -5.10 -8.18
N TYR A 388 -24.57 -5.20 -7.13
CA TYR A 388 -23.77 -6.38 -6.88
C TYR A 388 -23.81 -6.77 -5.40
N LEU A 389 -23.74 -8.09 -5.13
CA LEU A 389 -23.42 -8.62 -3.82
C LEU A 389 -22.02 -9.20 -3.84
N PHE A 390 -21.21 -8.87 -2.84
CA PHE A 390 -19.88 -9.41 -2.64
C PHE A 390 -19.80 -10.12 -1.30
N ALA A 391 -19.09 -11.25 -1.26
CA ALA A 391 -18.64 -11.85 -0.03
C ALA A 391 -17.46 -11.07 0.56
N ASP A 392 -17.04 -11.42 1.76
CA ASP A 392 -15.85 -10.83 2.38
C ASP A 392 -14.59 -11.27 1.60
N PRO A 393 -13.77 -10.33 1.09
CA PRO A 393 -12.56 -10.64 0.34
C PRO A 393 -11.48 -11.34 1.17
N ASN A 394 -11.58 -11.30 2.52
CA ASN A 394 -10.68 -12.05 3.40
C ASN A 394 -11.03 -13.55 3.48
N VAL A 395 -12.25 -13.92 3.10
CA VAL A 395 -12.72 -15.31 3.12
C VAL A 395 -12.65 -15.93 1.72
N PHE A 396 -12.98 -15.14 0.70
CA PHE A 396 -13.00 -15.58 -0.70
C PHE A 396 -12.30 -14.58 -1.61
N ASP A 397 -11.24 -15.02 -2.27
CA ASP A 397 -10.44 -14.24 -3.21
C ASP A 397 -11.18 -14.07 -4.54
N THR A 398 -12.10 -13.12 -4.62
CA THR A 398 -12.90 -12.86 -5.83
C THR A 398 -12.17 -11.96 -6.82
N PHE A 399 -11.64 -10.84 -6.32
CA PHE A 399 -10.88 -9.86 -7.10
C PHE A 399 -9.57 -9.55 -6.38
N GLU A 400 -8.49 -9.50 -7.15
CA GLU A 400 -7.19 -9.08 -6.66
C GLU A 400 -6.75 -7.78 -7.34
N VAL A 401 -6.28 -6.84 -6.55
CA VAL A 401 -5.52 -5.68 -6.98
C VAL A 401 -4.08 -5.90 -6.54
N ALA A 402 -3.21 -6.26 -7.50
CA ALA A 402 -1.81 -6.53 -7.22
C ALA A 402 -0.95 -5.31 -7.54
N PHE A 403 0.06 -5.08 -6.69
CA PHE A 403 1.03 -4.00 -6.83
C PHE A 403 2.44 -4.56 -7.03
N LEU A 404 3.29 -3.81 -7.71
CA LEU A 404 4.70 -4.18 -7.89
C LEU A 404 5.41 -4.22 -6.53
N ASN A 405 5.95 -5.38 -6.17
CA ASN A 405 6.59 -5.64 -4.86
C ASN A 405 5.72 -5.28 -3.65
N GLY A 406 4.40 -5.22 -3.81
CA GLY A 406 3.47 -4.84 -2.75
C GLY A 406 3.38 -3.34 -2.44
N VAL A 407 4.10 -2.48 -3.18
CA VAL A 407 4.09 -1.03 -2.99
C VAL A 407 2.85 -0.45 -3.66
N ALA A 408 1.86 -0.06 -2.87
CA ALA A 408 0.60 0.51 -3.35
C ALA A 408 0.68 2.02 -3.62
N GLU A 409 1.76 2.65 -3.19
CA GLU A 409 1.96 4.10 -3.30
C GLU A 409 2.47 4.50 -4.68
N PRO A 410 2.04 5.68 -5.20
CA PRO A 410 2.61 6.23 -6.40
C PRO A 410 4.05 6.68 -6.15
N TYR A 411 4.91 6.51 -7.14
CA TYR A 411 6.28 6.98 -7.10
C TYR A 411 6.47 8.25 -7.94
N LEU A 412 7.43 9.07 -7.52
CA LEU A 412 7.85 10.27 -8.23
C LEU A 412 9.29 10.09 -8.70
N ARG A 413 9.54 10.34 -10.00
CA ARG A 413 10.88 10.37 -10.59
C ARG A 413 11.14 11.73 -11.20
N GLU A 414 12.33 12.27 -10.96
CA GLU A 414 12.77 13.53 -11.56
C GLU A 414 13.67 13.29 -12.77
N ASN A 415 13.56 14.17 -13.74
CA ASN A 415 14.46 14.25 -14.88
C ASN A 415 14.80 15.71 -15.17
N ARG A 416 16.07 15.96 -15.45
CA ARG A 416 16.58 17.28 -15.87
C ARG A 416 16.89 17.21 -17.36
N ALA A 417 16.09 17.86 -18.16
CA ALA A 417 16.37 17.97 -19.60
C ALA A 417 17.43 19.03 -19.84
N TRP A 418 18.42 18.75 -20.71
CA TRP A 418 19.49 19.68 -21.07
C TRP A 418 18.97 20.94 -21.80
N ASP A 419 17.93 20.74 -22.62
CA ASP A 419 17.40 21.81 -23.50
C ASP A 419 16.36 22.68 -22.79
N GLU A 420 15.99 22.37 -21.54
CA GLU A 420 14.86 23.02 -20.89
C GLU A 420 15.21 23.51 -19.48
N GLN A 421 14.94 24.79 -19.25
CA GLN A 421 15.16 25.43 -17.94
C GLN A 421 14.04 25.02 -16.97
N GLY A 422 14.17 23.84 -16.33
CA GLY A 422 13.18 23.34 -15.39
C GLY A 422 13.46 21.91 -14.98
N ILE A 423 12.60 21.39 -14.10
CA ILE A 423 12.65 20.01 -13.62
C ILE A 423 11.38 19.31 -14.12
N GLU A 424 11.55 18.19 -14.80
CA GLU A 424 10.44 17.30 -15.15
C GLU A 424 10.24 16.27 -14.05
N TYR A 425 9.00 16.08 -13.65
CA TYR A 425 8.58 15.04 -12.74
C TYR A 425 7.68 14.06 -13.46
N LEU A 426 7.98 12.77 -13.27
CA LEU A 426 7.13 11.66 -13.69
C LEU A 426 6.49 11.07 -12.44
N VAL A 427 5.17 11.09 -12.40
CA VAL A 427 4.39 10.37 -11.39
C VAL A 427 3.87 9.10 -12.02
N GLY A 428 4.12 7.98 -11.38
CA GLY A 428 3.68 6.66 -11.84
C GLY A 428 3.17 5.78 -10.71
N ILE A 429 2.34 4.81 -11.10
CA ILE A 429 1.86 3.74 -10.23
C ILE A 429 1.77 2.45 -11.05
N ASP A 430 2.22 1.36 -10.46
CA ASP A 430 2.30 0.06 -11.12
C ASP A 430 1.36 -0.91 -10.42
N PHE A 431 0.22 -1.23 -11.05
CA PHE A 431 -0.77 -2.14 -10.50
C PHE A 431 -1.47 -2.96 -11.58
N GLY A 432 -2.09 -4.06 -11.18
CA GLY A 432 -2.92 -4.89 -12.03
C GLY A 432 -4.19 -5.31 -11.29
N VAL A 433 -5.30 -5.42 -12.00
CA VAL A 433 -6.58 -5.87 -11.47
C VAL A 433 -7.02 -7.11 -12.23
N SER A 434 -7.41 -8.15 -11.52
CA SER A 434 -7.96 -9.36 -12.11
C SER A 434 -9.11 -9.94 -11.29
N ALA A 435 -10.05 -10.57 -11.98
CA ALA A 435 -11.04 -11.43 -11.36
C ALA A 435 -10.46 -12.83 -11.20
N LEU A 436 -10.44 -13.37 -9.99
CA LEU A 436 -9.88 -14.68 -9.67
C LEU A 436 -10.95 -15.76 -9.55
N ASP A 437 -12.14 -15.39 -9.06
CA ASP A 437 -13.22 -16.32 -8.84
C ASP A 437 -14.60 -15.64 -9.06
N PHE A 438 -15.55 -16.39 -9.59
CA PHE A 438 -16.90 -15.91 -9.85
C PHE A 438 -17.90 -16.26 -8.72
N ARG A 439 -17.56 -17.19 -7.83
CA ARG A 439 -18.49 -17.83 -6.87
C ARG A 439 -18.92 -16.90 -5.75
N ALA A 440 -18.05 -15.99 -5.34
CA ALA A 440 -18.28 -15.12 -4.19
C ALA A 440 -18.83 -13.73 -4.58
N VAL A 441 -19.36 -13.62 -5.79
CA VAL A 441 -19.95 -12.38 -6.30
C VAL A 441 -21.20 -12.67 -7.11
N HIS A 442 -22.19 -11.78 -7.02
CA HIS A 442 -23.43 -11.89 -7.78
C HIS A 442 -23.82 -10.52 -8.33
N LYS A 443 -24.23 -10.47 -9.60
CA LYS A 443 -24.65 -9.26 -10.31
C LYS A 443 -26.10 -9.31 -10.71
N TYR A 444 -26.83 -8.24 -10.44
CA TYR A 444 -28.09 -7.92 -11.09
C TYR A 444 -27.87 -6.81 -12.12
N ARG A 445 -28.52 -6.94 -13.26
CA ARG A 445 -28.42 -5.93 -14.33
C ARG A 445 -28.93 -4.56 -13.86
N GLY A 446 -29.90 -4.54 -12.97
CA GLY A 446 -30.56 -3.32 -12.55
C GLY A 446 -31.52 -2.77 -13.62
N ASN A 447 -32.18 -1.67 -13.31
CA ASN A 447 -33.23 -1.08 -14.18
C ASN A 447 -32.64 -0.03 -15.10
#